data_96c531124de09cc91f50adbd9cc59c9c
#
_entry.id   96c531124de09cc91f50adbd9cc59c9c
#
_cell.length_a   1.000
_cell.length_b   1.000
_cell.length_c   1.000
_cell.angle_alpha   90.00
_cell.angle_beta   90.00
_cell.angle_gamma   90.00
#
_symmetry.space_group_name_H-M   'P 1'
#
loop_
_entity.id
_entity.type
_entity.pdbx_description
1 polymer ?
#
loop_
_entity_poly.entity_id
_entity_poly.type
_entity_poly.pdbx_seq_one_letter_code
_entity_poly.pdbx_strand_id
1 'polypeptide(L)'
;MIKYKNMKNIIKKFKSIWWAIKLFATRIHYGNPSKKLKVVGVTGTNGKTTTATLLHKITTALGHKSGLIGTVEILIGEEKFKADSNKPMPSTTPDSVSLTKIFAKMLTAGCEYVFMEVSSHALDQNRVSGVNFAGGIFTNLTHDHLDYHKDIENYFRAKKKFFEILPEKAFALSNADDEHGLAMVERRRCPAL
;
A
#
# COMPACT_ATOMS: atom_id res chain seq x y z
N MET A 1 -8.93 -24.29 -28.73
CA MET A 1 -9.07 -23.71 -27.38
C MET A 1 -7.78 -23.63 -26.58
N ILE A 2 -6.91 -24.65 -26.59
CA ILE A 2 -5.62 -24.71 -25.88
C ILE A 2 -4.61 -23.64 -26.33
N LYS A 3 -4.46 -23.38 -27.64
CA LYS A 3 -3.55 -22.36 -28.20
C LYS A 3 -3.86 -20.94 -27.71
N TYR A 4 -5.13 -20.60 -27.56
CA TYR A 4 -5.58 -19.27 -27.12
C TYR A 4 -5.29 -19.02 -25.62
N LYS A 5 -5.40 -20.07 -24.79
CA LYS A 5 -5.08 -20.02 -23.36
C LYS A 5 -3.56 -19.84 -23.14
N ASN A 6 -2.75 -20.52 -23.93
CA ASN A 6 -1.28 -20.38 -23.87
C ASN A 6 -0.82 -18.98 -24.32
N MET A 7 -1.42 -18.40 -25.36
CA MET A 7 -1.08 -17.06 -25.83
C MET A 7 -1.43 -15.99 -24.78
N LYS A 8 -2.58 -16.09 -24.10
CA LYS A 8 -2.92 -15.18 -22.99
C LYS A 8 -1.91 -15.25 -21.83
N ASN A 9 -1.45 -16.47 -21.48
CA ASN A 9 -0.45 -16.65 -20.42
C ASN A 9 0.91 -16.05 -20.81
N ILE A 10 1.33 -16.21 -22.06
CA ILE A 10 2.56 -15.62 -22.58
C ILE A 10 2.48 -14.08 -22.53
N ILE A 11 1.39 -13.49 -23.01
CA ILE A 11 1.17 -12.04 -22.97
C ILE A 11 1.17 -11.52 -21.51
N LYS A 12 0.53 -12.24 -20.57
CA LYS A 12 0.52 -11.90 -19.14
C LYS A 12 1.93 -11.92 -18.56
N LYS A 13 2.74 -12.92 -18.92
CA LYS A 13 4.14 -13.05 -18.47
C LYS A 13 5.01 -11.92 -19.04
N PHE A 14 4.87 -11.57 -20.30
CA PHE A 14 5.58 -10.42 -20.89
C PHE A 14 5.19 -9.09 -20.25
N LYS A 15 3.89 -8.87 -19.98
CA LYS A 15 3.42 -7.67 -19.27
C LYS A 15 4.01 -7.58 -17.86
N SER A 16 4.09 -8.70 -17.12
CA SER A 16 4.66 -8.70 -15.77
C SER A 16 6.16 -8.40 -15.76
N ILE A 17 6.93 -8.94 -16.71
CA ILE A 17 8.35 -8.65 -16.87
C ILE A 17 8.56 -7.19 -17.23
N TRP A 18 7.80 -6.66 -18.18
CA TRP A 18 7.90 -5.25 -18.56
C TRP A 18 7.58 -4.30 -17.42
N TRP A 19 6.57 -4.62 -16.60
CA TRP A 19 6.24 -3.88 -15.37
C TRP A 19 7.37 -3.94 -14.34
N ALA A 20 8.00 -5.09 -14.16
CA ALA A 20 9.14 -5.24 -13.26
C ALA A 20 10.33 -4.38 -13.69
N ILE A 21 10.65 -4.38 -14.99
CA ILE A 21 11.71 -3.53 -15.57
C ILE A 21 11.38 -2.05 -15.37
N LYS A 22 10.15 -1.64 -15.67
CA LYS A 22 9.71 -0.25 -15.50
C LYS A 22 9.80 0.20 -14.05
N LEU A 23 9.37 -0.64 -13.12
CA LEU A 23 9.46 -0.36 -11.69
C LEU A 23 10.93 -0.26 -11.23
N PHE A 24 11.78 -1.16 -11.69
CA PHE A 24 13.21 -1.15 -11.38
C PHE A 24 13.88 0.14 -11.89
N ALA A 25 13.68 0.49 -13.15
CA ALA A 25 14.18 1.73 -13.74
C ALA A 25 13.66 2.97 -13.00
N THR A 26 12.36 2.99 -12.63
CA THR A 26 11.77 4.08 -11.85
C THR A 26 12.44 4.20 -10.47
N ARG A 27 12.72 3.09 -9.80
CA ARG A 27 13.41 3.09 -8.50
C ARG A 27 14.86 3.56 -8.60
N ILE A 28 15.58 3.17 -9.66
CA ILE A 28 16.93 3.69 -9.89
C ILE A 28 16.87 5.19 -10.08
N HIS A 29 15.98 5.67 -10.96
CA HIS A 29 15.85 7.10 -11.28
C HIS A 29 15.50 7.95 -10.05
N TYR A 30 14.58 7.49 -9.18
CA TYR A 30 14.13 8.22 -8.00
C TYR A 30 14.87 7.83 -6.70
N GLY A 31 15.82 6.91 -6.74
CA GLY A 31 16.64 6.52 -5.57
C GLY A 31 15.84 5.82 -4.46
N ASN A 32 14.75 5.10 -4.80
CA ASN A 32 13.87 4.39 -3.85
C ASN A 32 13.40 5.29 -2.68
N PRO A 33 12.59 6.32 -2.95
CA PRO A 33 12.28 7.40 -2.00
C PRO A 33 11.58 6.90 -0.73
N SER A 34 10.85 5.77 -0.77
CA SER A 34 10.20 5.19 0.41
C SER A 34 11.17 4.79 1.53
N LYS A 35 12.47 4.56 1.23
CA LYS A 35 13.49 4.29 2.25
C LYS A 35 13.86 5.51 3.09
N LYS A 36 13.58 6.70 2.56
CA LYS A 36 13.90 7.99 3.22
C LYS A 36 12.68 8.61 3.89
N LEU A 37 11.51 7.97 3.77
CA LEU A 37 10.23 8.38 4.34
C LEU A 37 9.79 7.36 5.40
N LYS A 38 9.13 7.81 6.45
CA LYS A 38 8.45 6.95 7.41
C LYS A 38 7.06 6.61 6.90
N VAL A 39 6.96 5.59 6.04
CA VAL A 39 5.69 5.20 5.42
C VAL A 39 4.91 4.29 6.35
N VAL A 40 3.70 4.69 6.73
CA VAL A 40 2.76 3.90 7.53
C VAL A 40 1.56 3.53 6.66
N GLY A 41 1.32 2.23 6.50
CA GLY A 41 0.18 1.72 5.76
C GLY A 41 -0.99 1.40 6.69
N VAL A 42 -2.21 1.72 6.24
CA VAL A 42 -3.45 1.41 6.96
C VAL A 42 -4.29 0.47 6.10
N THR A 43 -4.60 -0.71 6.62
CA THR A 43 -5.47 -1.69 5.97
C THR A 43 -6.65 -2.06 6.87
N GLY A 44 -7.67 -2.63 6.29
CA GLY A 44 -8.91 -3.04 6.94
C GLY A 44 -10.10 -2.94 5.97
N THR A 45 -11.29 -3.30 6.41
CA THR A 45 -12.51 -3.10 5.62
C THR A 45 -12.94 -1.65 5.71
N ASN A 46 -13.17 -1.16 6.90
CA ASN A 46 -13.64 0.20 7.19
C ASN A 46 -12.58 1.00 7.97
N GLY A 47 -12.67 2.32 7.96
CA GLY A 47 -11.84 3.19 8.78
C GLY A 47 -10.45 3.53 8.21
N LYS A 48 -10.02 2.95 7.08
CA LYS A 48 -8.72 3.23 6.45
C LYS A 48 -8.51 4.71 6.19
N THR A 49 -9.44 5.35 5.48
CA THR A 49 -9.39 6.77 5.12
C THR A 49 -9.37 7.65 6.36
N THR A 50 -10.26 7.37 7.32
CA THR A 50 -10.34 8.15 8.57
C THR A 50 -9.04 8.06 9.35
N THR A 51 -8.52 6.85 9.55
CA THR A 51 -7.28 6.64 10.30
C THR A 51 -6.08 7.29 9.61
N ALA A 52 -5.91 7.10 8.30
CA ALA A 52 -4.80 7.72 7.57
C ALA A 52 -4.88 9.26 7.59
N THR A 53 -6.09 9.82 7.43
CA THR A 53 -6.32 11.27 7.47
C THR A 53 -6.08 11.84 8.86
N LEU A 54 -6.53 11.17 9.94
CA LEU A 54 -6.28 11.60 11.30
C LEU A 54 -4.79 11.60 11.63
N LEU A 55 -4.08 10.53 11.28
CA LEU A 55 -2.64 10.44 11.48
C LEU A 55 -1.88 11.55 10.74
N HIS A 56 -2.27 11.83 9.49
CA HIS A 56 -1.72 12.93 8.72
C HIS A 56 -1.95 14.27 9.42
N LYS A 57 -3.19 14.56 9.83
CA LYS A 57 -3.54 15.83 10.51
C LYS A 57 -2.83 15.99 11.84
N ILE A 58 -2.80 14.94 12.68
CA ILE A 58 -2.11 14.97 13.98
C ILE A 58 -0.61 15.21 13.78
N THR A 59 0.02 14.50 12.84
CA THR A 59 1.44 14.64 12.54
C THR A 59 1.77 16.06 12.07
N THR A 60 0.92 16.64 11.21
CA THR A 60 1.05 18.02 10.74
C THR A 60 0.87 19.02 11.89
N ALA A 61 -0.11 18.82 12.77
CA ALA A 61 -0.33 19.68 13.94
C ALA A 61 0.84 19.63 14.95
N LEU A 62 1.59 18.53 14.98
CA LEU A 62 2.81 18.39 15.77
C LEU A 62 4.06 19.01 15.10
N GLY A 63 3.89 19.69 13.97
CA GLY A 63 4.96 20.39 13.26
C GLY A 63 5.78 19.55 12.30
N HIS A 64 5.39 18.29 12.05
CA HIS A 64 6.06 17.45 11.07
C HIS A 64 5.36 17.48 9.72
N LYS A 65 6.10 17.68 8.66
CA LYS A 65 5.53 17.65 7.31
C LYS A 65 5.23 16.21 6.89
N SER A 66 3.98 15.95 6.55
CA SER A 66 3.53 14.62 6.19
C SER A 66 2.77 14.58 4.85
N GLY A 67 2.73 13.42 4.21
CA GLY A 67 1.92 13.15 3.03
C GLY A 67 0.78 12.18 3.35
N LEU A 68 -0.30 12.26 2.57
CA LEU A 68 -1.44 11.35 2.61
C LEU A 68 -1.65 10.71 1.24
N ILE A 69 -1.89 9.40 1.21
CA ILE A 69 -2.31 8.67 0.00
C ILE A 69 -3.58 7.91 0.35
N GLY A 70 -4.71 8.41 -0.10
CA GLY A 70 -6.01 7.85 0.22
C GLY A 70 -6.96 7.76 -0.98
N THR A 71 -8.14 7.21 -0.72
CA THR A 71 -9.22 7.07 -1.71
C THR A 71 -9.75 8.41 -2.18
N VAL A 72 -9.88 9.35 -1.25
CA VAL A 72 -10.49 10.67 -1.50
C VAL A 72 -9.50 11.63 -2.12
N GLU A 73 -8.27 11.61 -1.63
CA GLU A 73 -7.23 12.55 -2.05
C GLU A 73 -5.82 12.04 -1.77
N ILE A 74 -4.88 12.66 -2.45
CA ILE A 74 -3.46 12.55 -2.16
C ILE A 74 -2.98 13.95 -1.77
N LEU A 75 -2.33 14.06 -0.59
CA LEU A 75 -1.78 15.31 -0.09
C LEU A 75 -0.25 15.23 -0.01
N ILE A 76 0.41 16.32 -0.37
CA ILE A 76 1.86 16.53 -0.17
C ILE A 76 2.00 17.73 0.76
N GLY A 77 2.24 17.49 2.05
CA GLY A 77 1.94 18.48 3.07
C GLY A 77 0.43 18.75 3.07
N GLU A 78 0.03 20.01 3.01
CA GLU A 78 -1.37 20.43 2.96
C GLU A 78 -1.91 20.58 1.52
N GLU A 79 -1.04 20.48 0.52
CA GLU A 79 -1.41 20.70 -0.87
C GLU A 79 -1.95 19.42 -1.53
N LYS A 80 -3.07 19.57 -2.24
CA LYS A 80 -3.62 18.44 -3.05
C LYS A 80 -2.71 18.14 -4.24
N PHE A 81 -2.27 16.90 -4.29
CA PHE A 81 -1.56 16.38 -5.46
C PHE A 81 -2.53 16.27 -6.63
N LYS A 82 -2.30 17.06 -7.67
CA LYS A 82 -3.00 16.94 -8.95
C LYS A 82 -2.23 15.93 -9.81
N ALA A 83 -2.84 14.76 -10.05
CA ALA A 83 -2.37 13.89 -11.12
C ALA A 83 -2.51 14.62 -12.47
N ASP A 84 -1.63 14.30 -13.44
CA ASP A 84 -1.73 14.86 -14.79
C ASP A 84 -3.20 14.79 -15.27
N SER A 85 -3.72 15.92 -15.70
CA SER A 85 -5.14 16.27 -15.89
C SER A 85 -5.98 15.33 -16.76
N ASN A 86 -5.39 14.32 -17.38
CA ASN A 86 -6.04 13.37 -18.30
C ASN A 86 -6.08 11.92 -17.78
N LYS A 87 -5.70 11.65 -16.52
CA LYS A 87 -5.81 10.31 -15.93
C LYS A 87 -6.81 10.31 -14.80
N PRO A 88 -7.69 9.29 -14.72
CA PRO A 88 -8.60 9.15 -13.60
C PRO A 88 -7.79 9.13 -12.29
N MET A 89 -8.39 9.64 -11.21
CA MET A 89 -7.83 9.56 -9.86
C MET A 89 -7.33 8.14 -9.61
N PRO A 90 -6.13 7.98 -9.07
CA PRO A 90 -5.63 6.66 -8.76
C PRO A 90 -6.62 5.94 -7.83
N SER A 91 -6.75 4.62 -8.01
CA SER A 91 -7.48 3.78 -7.06
C SER A 91 -6.95 4.02 -5.65
N THR A 92 -7.71 3.68 -4.61
CA THR A 92 -7.36 3.79 -3.17
C THR A 92 -5.86 3.64 -2.88
N THR A 93 -5.23 2.71 -3.59
CA THR A 93 -3.77 2.48 -3.55
C THR A 93 -3.24 2.50 -4.97
N PRO A 94 -2.46 3.51 -5.37
CA PRO A 94 -1.84 3.59 -6.69
C PRO A 94 -0.94 2.39 -7.02
N ASP A 95 -0.61 2.22 -8.30
CA ASP A 95 0.39 1.23 -8.72
C ASP A 95 1.81 1.59 -8.26
N SER A 96 2.72 0.60 -8.26
CA SER A 96 4.08 0.74 -7.72
C SER A 96 4.90 1.84 -8.38
N VAL A 97 4.71 2.10 -9.67
CA VAL A 97 5.43 3.16 -10.40
C VAL A 97 4.90 4.53 -9.98
N SER A 98 3.57 4.67 -9.91
CA SER A 98 2.90 5.89 -9.44
C SER A 98 3.26 6.18 -7.99
N LEU A 99 3.25 5.17 -7.10
CA LEU A 99 3.68 5.31 -5.71
C LEU A 99 5.13 5.83 -5.61
N THR A 100 6.05 5.26 -6.41
CA THR A 100 7.45 5.71 -6.39
C THR A 100 7.58 7.19 -6.77
N LYS A 101 6.83 7.64 -7.77
CA LYS A 101 6.81 9.06 -8.19
C LYS A 101 6.20 9.97 -7.12
N ILE A 102 5.10 9.54 -6.50
CA ILE A 102 4.43 10.29 -5.43
C ILE A 102 5.37 10.43 -4.23
N PHE A 103 5.99 9.34 -3.78
CA PHE A 103 6.98 9.38 -2.70
C PHE A 103 8.18 10.29 -3.02
N ALA A 104 8.66 10.29 -4.28
CA ALA A 104 9.72 11.19 -4.68
C ALA A 104 9.30 12.67 -4.55
N LYS A 105 8.09 13.01 -4.98
CA LYS A 105 7.55 14.38 -4.81
C LYS A 105 7.37 14.73 -3.34
N MET A 106 6.85 13.82 -2.51
CA MET A 106 6.72 14.02 -1.05
C MET A 106 8.08 14.27 -0.40
N LEU A 107 9.09 13.47 -0.77
CA LEU A 107 10.45 13.65 -0.27
C LEU A 107 11.05 15.00 -0.69
N THR A 108 10.90 15.39 -1.96
CA THR A 108 11.36 16.70 -2.46
C THR A 108 10.65 17.87 -1.77
N ALA A 109 9.38 17.70 -1.42
CA ALA A 109 8.63 18.67 -0.66
C ALA A 109 8.99 18.71 0.83
N GLY A 110 9.89 17.86 1.30
CA GLY A 110 10.35 17.81 2.69
C GLY A 110 9.42 17.03 3.63
N CYS A 111 8.54 16.16 3.11
CA CYS A 111 7.77 15.26 3.97
C CYS A 111 8.70 14.27 4.68
N GLU A 112 8.42 14.02 5.97
CA GLU A 112 9.09 13.02 6.79
C GLU A 112 8.25 11.74 6.91
N TYR A 113 6.94 11.92 7.03
CA TYR A 113 5.95 10.84 7.22
C TYR A 113 5.04 10.73 6.01
N VAL A 114 4.58 9.52 5.74
CA VAL A 114 3.51 9.27 4.76
C VAL A 114 2.53 8.28 5.34
N PHE A 115 1.26 8.65 5.37
CA PHE A 115 0.17 7.77 5.75
C PHE A 115 -0.59 7.35 4.50
N MET A 116 -0.72 6.03 4.29
CA MET A 116 -1.36 5.55 3.07
C MET A 116 -2.36 4.43 3.33
N GLU A 117 -3.46 4.48 2.59
CA GLU A 117 -4.40 3.37 2.54
C GLU A 117 -3.81 2.22 1.73
N VAL A 118 -3.89 1.01 2.29
CA VAL A 118 -3.45 -0.22 1.62
C VAL A 118 -4.65 -1.14 1.44
N SER A 119 -5.22 -1.17 0.22
CA SER A 119 -6.37 -2.00 -0.10
C SER A 119 -5.98 -3.45 -0.33
N SER A 120 -6.90 -4.39 -0.07
CA SER A 120 -6.70 -5.82 -0.34
C SER A 120 -6.40 -6.11 -1.82
N HIS A 121 -7.03 -5.38 -2.74
CA HIS A 121 -6.73 -5.45 -4.17
C HIS A 121 -5.29 -5.05 -4.47
N ALA A 122 -4.78 -4.00 -3.80
CA ALA A 122 -3.41 -3.55 -4.00
C ALA A 122 -2.39 -4.58 -3.50
N LEU A 123 -2.72 -5.28 -2.40
CA LEU A 123 -1.91 -6.36 -1.85
C LEU A 123 -1.90 -7.58 -2.77
N ASP A 124 -3.07 -8.00 -3.24
CA ASP A 124 -3.20 -9.12 -4.16
C ASP A 124 -2.51 -8.85 -5.51
N GLN A 125 -2.59 -7.61 -5.99
CA GLN A 125 -1.95 -7.15 -7.23
C GLN A 125 -0.50 -6.70 -7.05
N ASN A 126 0.11 -6.87 -5.86
CA ASN A 126 1.49 -6.47 -5.54
C ASN A 126 1.82 -5.00 -5.82
N ARG A 127 0.82 -4.08 -5.74
CA ARG A 127 1.02 -2.65 -6.04
C ARG A 127 1.95 -1.96 -5.04
N VAL A 128 2.03 -2.47 -3.81
CA VAL A 128 2.91 -1.94 -2.75
C VAL A 128 4.25 -2.65 -2.66
N SER A 129 4.55 -3.55 -3.61
CA SER A 129 5.82 -4.27 -3.64
C SER A 129 7.01 -3.31 -3.65
N GLY A 130 7.94 -3.53 -2.71
CA GLY A 130 9.18 -2.75 -2.55
C GLY A 130 8.98 -1.35 -1.96
N VAL A 131 7.81 -1.02 -1.43
CA VAL A 131 7.64 0.10 -0.50
C VAL A 131 8.29 -0.30 0.82
N ASN A 132 9.14 0.58 1.36
CA ASN A 132 9.77 0.39 2.67
C ASN A 132 8.85 0.97 3.74
N PHE A 133 8.01 0.12 4.34
CA PHE A 133 7.10 0.54 5.40
C PHE A 133 7.83 0.66 6.75
N ALA A 134 7.55 1.75 7.46
CA ALA A 134 7.94 1.93 8.86
C ALA A 134 6.93 1.26 9.81
N GLY A 135 5.71 1.03 9.36
CA GLY A 135 4.68 0.32 10.13
C GLY A 135 3.41 0.03 9.34
N GLY A 136 2.59 -0.82 9.94
CA GLY A 136 1.28 -1.21 9.42
C GLY A 136 0.21 -1.17 10.51
N ILE A 137 -0.98 -0.70 10.14
CA ILE A 137 -2.15 -0.61 11.02
C ILE A 137 -3.29 -1.42 10.40
N PHE A 138 -3.91 -2.29 11.20
CA PHE A 138 -5.13 -2.99 10.87
C PHE A 138 -6.31 -2.42 11.66
N THR A 139 -7.37 -2.04 10.97
CA THR A 139 -8.57 -1.46 11.59
C THR A 139 -9.63 -2.49 11.92
N ASN A 140 -10.08 -3.26 10.93
CA ASN A 140 -11.09 -4.32 11.08
C ASN A 140 -11.21 -5.19 9.83
N LEU A 141 -11.89 -6.33 9.96
CA LEU A 141 -12.29 -7.20 8.85
C LEU A 141 -13.78 -7.51 8.94
N THR A 142 -14.57 -7.00 8.01
CA THR A 142 -16.00 -7.31 7.87
C THR A 142 -16.30 -7.78 6.46
N HIS A 143 -17.52 -8.28 6.20
CA HIS A 143 -17.93 -8.75 4.88
C HIS A 143 -17.92 -7.59 3.87
N ASP A 144 -16.96 -7.65 2.92
CA ASP A 144 -16.83 -6.71 1.81
C ASP A 144 -15.95 -7.33 0.70
N HIS A 145 -16.09 -6.86 -0.52
CA HIS A 145 -15.25 -7.31 -1.65
C HIS A 145 -15.23 -8.84 -1.89
N LEU A 146 -16.27 -9.58 -1.47
CA LEU A 146 -16.36 -11.03 -1.67
C LEU A 146 -16.58 -11.41 -3.13
N ASP A 147 -17.10 -10.50 -3.95
CA ASP A 147 -17.13 -10.61 -5.41
C ASP A 147 -15.75 -10.82 -6.01
N TYR A 148 -14.71 -10.18 -5.43
CA TYR A 148 -13.32 -10.31 -5.85
C TYR A 148 -12.60 -11.45 -5.12
N HIS A 149 -12.70 -11.50 -3.79
CA HIS A 149 -11.94 -12.45 -2.96
C HIS A 149 -12.61 -13.81 -2.79
N LYS A 150 -13.91 -13.94 -3.17
CA LYS A 150 -14.78 -15.13 -3.11
C LYS A 150 -15.27 -15.44 -1.70
N ASP A 151 -14.44 -15.40 -0.69
CA ASP A 151 -14.75 -15.68 0.69
C ASP A 151 -13.94 -14.81 1.66
N ILE A 152 -14.34 -14.83 2.93
CA ILE A 152 -13.74 -14.03 4.00
C ILE A 152 -12.30 -14.47 4.30
N GLU A 153 -12.00 -15.77 4.17
CA GLU A 153 -10.66 -16.30 4.41
C GLU A 153 -9.64 -15.82 3.37
N ASN A 154 -10.01 -15.82 2.09
CA ASN A 154 -9.17 -15.23 1.03
C ASN A 154 -9.00 -13.72 1.21
N TYR A 155 -10.04 -13.03 1.68
CA TYR A 155 -9.98 -11.60 1.99
C TYR A 155 -9.03 -11.32 3.18
N PHE A 156 -9.14 -12.12 4.25
CA PHE A 156 -8.20 -12.09 5.38
C PHE A 156 -6.77 -12.31 4.92
N ARG A 157 -6.51 -13.39 4.15
CA ARG A 157 -5.17 -13.71 3.63
C ARG A 157 -4.60 -12.59 2.76
N ALA A 158 -5.44 -11.96 1.94
CA ALA A 158 -5.01 -10.84 1.12
C ALA A 158 -4.53 -9.65 1.98
N LYS A 159 -5.22 -9.33 3.09
CA LYS A 159 -4.77 -8.27 4.02
C LYS A 159 -3.57 -8.70 4.85
N LYS A 160 -3.52 -9.97 5.29
CA LYS A 160 -2.40 -10.50 6.08
C LYS A 160 -1.06 -10.41 5.36
N LYS A 161 -1.04 -10.55 4.02
CA LYS A 161 0.15 -10.30 3.19
C LYS A 161 0.83 -8.97 3.50
N PHE A 162 0.06 -7.94 3.91
CA PHE A 162 0.63 -6.65 4.26
C PHE A 162 1.59 -6.76 5.45
N PHE A 163 1.18 -7.47 6.50
CA PHE A 163 1.99 -7.66 7.69
C PHE A 163 3.17 -8.62 7.47
N GLU A 164 3.02 -9.55 6.54
CA GLU A 164 4.09 -10.48 6.13
C GLU A 164 5.22 -9.77 5.38
N ILE A 165 4.91 -8.72 4.61
CA ILE A 165 5.90 -7.96 3.84
C ILE A 165 6.53 -6.79 4.61
N LEU A 166 6.06 -6.49 5.83
CA LEU A 166 6.66 -5.45 6.65
C LEU A 166 8.11 -5.80 7.02
N PRO A 167 9.03 -4.83 6.95
CA PRO A 167 10.38 -5.02 7.47
C PRO A 167 10.37 -5.44 8.95
N GLU A 168 11.35 -6.19 9.38
CA GLU A 168 11.45 -6.71 10.76
C GLU A 168 11.36 -5.59 11.82
N LYS A 169 11.96 -4.43 11.52
CA LYS A 169 11.96 -3.25 12.41
C LYS A 169 10.65 -2.43 12.35
N ALA A 170 9.74 -2.75 11.44
CA ALA A 170 8.48 -2.04 11.32
C ALA A 170 7.52 -2.46 12.43
N PHE A 171 6.77 -1.50 12.98
CA PHE A 171 5.71 -1.82 13.91
C PHE A 171 4.49 -2.40 13.19
N ALA A 172 3.72 -3.22 13.92
CA ALA A 172 2.41 -3.70 13.51
C ALA A 172 1.41 -3.37 14.63
N LEU A 173 0.37 -2.60 14.29
CA LEU A 173 -0.70 -2.23 15.20
C LEU A 173 -2.01 -2.84 14.71
N SER A 174 -2.78 -3.41 15.63
CA SER A 174 -4.07 -4.03 15.33
C SER A 174 -5.13 -3.59 16.30
N ASN A 175 -6.37 -3.51 15.80
CA ASN A 175 -7.54 -3.41 16.65
C ASN A 175 -7.76 -4.75 17.36
N ALA A 176 -7.63 -4.77 18.70
CA ALA A 176 -7.77 -5.97 19.51
C ALA A 176 -9.24 -6.41 19.71
N ASP A 177 -10.20 -5.52 19.43
CA ASP A 177 -11.64 -5.83 19.51
C ASP A 177 -12.15 -6.56 18.25
N ASP A 178 -11.35 -6.60 17.17
CA ASP A 178 -11.69 -7.37 15.99
C ASP A 178 -11.23 -8.83 16.16
N GLU A 179 -12.12 -9.78 15.88
CA GLU A 179 -11.86 -11.22 16.04
C GLU A 179 -10.63 -11.71 15.25
N HIS A 180 -10.31 -11.04 14.12
CA HIS A 180 -9.15 -11.33 13.30
C HIS A 180 -7.91 -10.50 13.69
N GLY A 181 -8.05 -9.56 14.66
CA GLY A 181 -7.04 -8.55 14.95
C GLY A 181 -5.69 -9.14 15.33
N LEU A 182 -5.65 -10.04 16.30
CA LEU A 182 -4.40 -10.70 16.73
C LEU A 182 -3.80 -11.55 15.62
N ALA A 183 -4.62 -12.38 14.98
CA ALA A 183 -4.19 -13.24 13.88
C ALA A 183 -3.66 -12.45 12.66
N MET A 184 -4.16 -11.22 12.44
CA MET A 184 -3.74 -10.36 11.34
C MET A 184 -2.28 -9.92 11.47
N VAL A 185 -1.86 -9.55 12.68
CA VAL A 185 -0.51 -9.01 12.95
C VAL A 185 0.50 -10.07 13.40
N GLU A 186 0.02 -11.26 13.70
CA GLU A 186 0.87 -12.39 14.05
C GLU A 186 1.78 -12.73 12.86
N ARG A 187 3.07 -12.44 13.01
CA ARG A 187 4.08 -12.79 12.02
C ARG A 187 4.36 -14.29 12.11
N ARG A 188 4.30 -15.00 10.98
CA ARG A 188 4.94 -16.31 10.91
C ARG A 188 6.42 -16.12 11.22
N ARG A 189 6.85 -16.54 12.41
CA ARG A 189 8.28 -16.77 12.64
C ARG A 189 8.67 -17.83 11.62
N CYS A 190 9.56 -17.51 10.68
CA CYS A 190 10.25 -18.55 9.94
C CYS A 190 10.84 -19.50 10.98
N PRO A 191 10.65 -20.83 10.88
CA PRO A 191 11.38 -21.73 11.73
C PRO A 191 12.87 -21.41 11.51
N ALA A 192 13.57 -21.14 12.59
CA ALA A 192 15.02 -21.02 12.57
C ALA A 192 15.57 -22.32 11.95
N LEU A 193 16.30 -22.20 10.86
CA LEU A 193 17.09 -23.28 10.30
C LEU A 193 18.22 -23.62 11.26
#